data_5fd1b1ae30682d02f821f9c4c41e5746
#
_entry.id   5fd1b1ae30682d02f821f9c4c41e5746
#
_cell.length_a   1.000
_cell.length_b   1.000
_cell.length_c   1.000
_cell.angle_alpha   90.00
_cell.angle_beta   90.00
_cell.angle_gamma   90.00
#
_symmetry.space_group_name_H-M   'P 1'
#
loop_
_entity.id
_entity.type
_entity.pdbx_description
1 polymer ?
#
loop_
_entity_poly.entity_id
_entity_poly.type
_entity_poly.pdbx_seq_one_letter_code
_entity_poly.pdbx_strand_id
1 'polypeptide(L)'
;FRTGNTVADVLLNMKYHEAVRTIPDIEIDAERLLFSENMHIQSYDIGVIIGNALDNAIEACRKLKAEQQEAETFIRISSFTRGKMFFIEVENSFNGKVRRKKQSEFPVTEKSDNRAHGMGLANIKHTAEKYHGGVDWTAEGKVFMLSVMMKNERGMENEC
;
A
#
# COMPACT_ATOMS: atom_id res chain seq x y z
N PHE A 1 3.13 0.16 -16.33
CA PHE A 1 2.43 1.19 -15.56
C PHE A 1 3.02 2.56 -15.84
N ARG A 2 2.15 3.56 -15.94
CA ARG A 2 2.56 4.95 -16.20
C ARG A 2 1.83 5.87 -15.24
N THR A 3 2.40 6.04 -14.07
CA THR A 3 1.78 6.82 -13.01
C THR A 3 2.21 8.29 -13.02
N GLY A 4 3.25 8.61 -13.75
CA GLY A 4 3.88 9.94 -13.70
C GLY A 4 5.06 9.99 -12.73
N ASN A 5 5.37 8.91 -12.04
CA ASN A 5 6.52 8.81 -11.15
C ASN A 5 7.32 7.56 -11.51
N THR A 6 8.58 7.75 -11.89
CA THR A 6 9.43 6.65 -12.37
C THR A 6 9.65 5.58 -11.30
N VAL A 7 9.84 5.97 -10.05
CA VAL A 7 10.06 5.02 -8.96
C VAL A 7 8.81 4.16 -8.77
N ALA A 8 7.64 4.78 -8.76
CA ALA A 8 6.37 4.05 -8.64
C ALA A 8 6.19 3.06 -9.80
N ASP A 9 6.49 3.50 -11.02
CA ASP A 9 6.35 2.64 -12.21
C ASP A 9 7.25 1.42 -12.14
N VAL A 10 8.49 1.59 -11.74
CA VAL A 10 9.45 0.49 -11.60
C VAL A 10 8.98 -0.49 -10.53
N LEU A 11 8.56 0.02 -9.38
CA LEU A 11 8.08 -0.83 -8.27
C LEU A 11 6.82 -1.59 -8.64
N LEU A 12 5.89 -0.93 -9.32
CA LEU A 12 4.65 -1.61 -9.77
C LEU A 12 4.97 -2.76 -10.71
N ASN A 13 5.88 -2.54 -11.66
CA ASN A 13 6.30 -3.61 -12.57
C ASN A 13 6.95 -4.77 -11.84
N MET A 14 7.88 -4.47 -10.93
CA MET A 14 8.56 -5.51 -10.15
C MET A 14 7.57 -6.32 -9.32
N LYS A 15 6.69 -5.63 -8.60
CA LYS A 15 5.72 -6.29 -7.73
C LYS A 15 4.66 -7.06 -8.50
N TYR A 16 4.27 -6.56 -9.66
CA TYR A 16 3.37 -7.29 -10.55
C TYR A 16 3.98 -8.64 -10.95
N HIS A 17 5.20 -8.63 -11.44
CA HIS A 17 5.87 -9.88 -11.85
C HIS A 17 6.07 -10.83 -10.68
N GLU A 18 6.38 -10.30 -9.52
CA GLU A 18 6.50 -11.11 -8.31
C GLU A 18 5.16 -11.76 -7.92
N ALA A 19 4.09 -10.98 -8.00
CA ALA A 19 2.76 -11.47 -7.64
C ALA A 19 2.28 -12.57 -8.58
N VAL A 20 2.41 -12.38 -9.89
CA VAL A 20 1.90 -13.36 -10.86
C VAL A 20 2.66 -14.68 -10.84
N ARG A 21 3.89 -14.69 -10.34
CA ARG A 21 4.62 -15.95 -10.18
C ARG A 21 3.97 -16.89 -9.18
N THR A 22 3.38 -16.34 -8.13
CA THR A 22 2.76 -17.14 -7.07
C THR A 22 1.24 -17.16 -7.18
N ILE A 23 0.65 -16.14 -7.80
CA ILE A 23 -0.79 -16.01 -7.98
C ILE A 23 -1.03 -15.65 -9.45
N PRO A 24 -1.00 -16.64 -10.37
CA PRO A 24 -1.05 -16.33 -11.80
C PRO A 24 -2.30 -15.59 -12.27
N ASP A 25 -3.42 -15.73 -11.56
CA ASP A 25 -4.68 -15.10 -11.92
C ASP A 25 -4.98 -13.82 -11.15
N ILE A 26 -4.02 -13.28 -10.41
CA ILE A 26 -4.23 -12.03 -9.67
C ILE A 26 -4.47 -10.86 -10.62
N GLU A 27 -5.42 -10.02 -10.26
CA GLU A 27 -5.68 -8.77 -10.98
C GLU A 27 -5.05 -7.61 -10.21
N ILE A 28 -4.23 -6.82 -10.89
CA ILE A 28 -3.62 -5.63 -10.29
C ILE A 28 -3.98 -4.43 -11.15
N ASP A 29 -4.72 -3.50 -10.56
CA ASP A 29 -5.20 -2.29 -11.22
C ASP A 29 -4.57 -1.06 -10.58
N ALA A 30 -3.76 -0.35 -11.33
CA ALA A 30 -3.13 0.90 -10.90
C ALA A 30 -3.46 2.05 -11.86
N GLU A 31 -4.56 1.95 -12.61
CA GLU A 31 -4.91 2.96 -13.60
C GLU A 31 -5.19 4.33 -12.99
N ARG A 32 -5.64 4.35 -11.74
CA ARG A 32 -5.96 5.59 -11.03
C ARG A 32 -4.86 6.07 -10.09
N LEU A 33 -3.69 5.46 -10.16
CA LEU A 33 -2.54 5.94 -9.41
C LEU A 33 -1.79 6.92 -10.29
N LEU A 34 -1.89 8.21 -9.96
CA LEU A 34 -1.31 9.28 -10.76
C LEU A 34 -0.57 10.28 -9.89
N PHE A 35 0.62 10.67 -10.33
CA PHE A 35 1.43 11.68 -9.67
C PHE A 35 1.62 12.86 -10.64
N SER A 36 1.34 14.06 -10.17
CA SER A 36 1.53 15.26 -10.97
C SER A 36 3.02 15.61 -11.04
N GLU A 37 3.37 16.51 -11.98
CA GLU A 37 4.73 16.98 -12.09
C GLU A 37 5.14 17.87 -10.90
N ASN A 38 4.16 18.39 -10.17
CA ASN A 38 4.40 19.31 -9.06
C ASN A 38 4.33 18.64 -7.68
N MET A 39 4.71 17.37 -7.62
CA MET A 39 4.73 16.67 -6.34
C MET A 39 5.86 17.18 -5.47
N HIS A 40 5.55 17.50 -4.22
CA HIS A 40 6.51 17.90 -3.20
C HIS A 40 6.88 16.75 -2.26
N ILE A 41 6.34 15.56 -2.53
CA ILE A 41 6.70 14.33 -1.82
C ILE A 41 7.82 13.68 -2.62
N GLN A 42 8.94 13.38 -1.96
CA GLN A 42 10.10 12.85 -2.65
C GLN A 42 9.84 11.45 -3.21
N SER A 43 10.45 11.17 -4.36
CA SER A 43 10.29 9.86 -5.02
C SER A 43 10.73 8.71 -4.13
N TYR A 44 11.77 8.90 -3.31
CA TYR A 44 12.20 7.89 -2.36
C TYR A 44 11.07 7.51 -1.40
N ASP A 45 10.37 8.51 -0.87
CA ASP A 45 9.28 8.29 0.07
C ASP A 45 8.07 7.66 -0.60
N ILE A 46 7.77 8.05 -1.83
CA ILE A 46 6.73 7.40 -2.63
C ILE A 46 7.08 5.92 -2.79
N GLY A 47 8.33 5.62 -3.07
CA GLY A 47 8.80 4.24 -3.20
C GLY A 47 8.64 3.42 -1.93
N VAL A 48 8.94 4.01 -0.77
CA VAL A 48 8.75 3.33 0.52
C VAL A 48 7.29 2.96 0.72
N ILE A 49 6.40 3.91 0.45
CA ILE A 49 4.97 3.68 0.64
C ILE A 49 4.44 2.61 -0.32
N ILE A 50 4.71 2.77 -1.60
CA ILE A 50 4.19 1.83 -2.61
C ILE A 50 4.77 0.44 -2.44
N GLY A 51 6.07 0.34 -2.23
CA GLY A 51 6.73 -0.96 -2.06
C GLY A 51 6.18 -1.73 -0.87
N ASN A 52 6.10 -1.08 0.29
CA ASN A 52 5.58 -1.73 1.50
C ASN A 52 4.09 -2.05 1.39
N ALA A 53 3.30 -1.14 0.82
CA ALA A 53 1.87 -1.36 0.67
C ALA A 53 1.57 -2.52 -0.27
N LEU A 54 2.30 -2.61 -1.38
CA LEU A 54 2.12 -3.72 -2.32
C LEU A 54 2.58 -5.05 -1.74
N ASP A 55 3.67 -5.07 -0.98
CA ASP A 55 4.12 -6.29 -0.31
C ASP A 55 3.04 -6.84 0.63
N ASN A 56 2.42 -5.97 1.41
CA ASN A 56 1.34 -6.37 2.30
C ASN A 56 0.13 -6.88 1.53
N ALA A 57 -0.24 -6.20 0.45
CA ALA A 57 -1.39 -6.59 -0.35
C ALA A 57 -1.16 -7.94 -1.04
N ILE A 58 0.03 -8.16 -1.62
CA ILE A 58 0.38 -9.42 -2.27
C ILE A 58 0.36 -10.57 -1.27
N GLU A 59 0.91 -10.31 -0.08
CA GLU A 59 0.93 -11.33 0.97
C GLU A 59 -0.46 -11.74 1.41
N ALA A 60 -1.37 -10.75 1.55
CA ALA A 60 -2.76 -11.03 1.90
C ALA A 60 -3.45 -11.86 0.82
N CYS A 61 -3.22 -11.54 -0.44
CA CYS A 61 -3.78 -12.31 -1.56
C CYS A 61 -3.20 -13.72 -1.61
N ARG A 62 -1.90 -13.86 -1.37
CA ARG A 62 -1.25 -15.17 -1.34
C ARG A 62 -1.85 -16.05 -0.25
N LYS A 63 -2.06 -15.49 0.92
CA LYS A 63 -2.66 -16.19 2.03
C LYS A 63 -4.09 -16.62 1.74
N LEU A 64 -4.89 -15.72 1.16
CA LEU A 64 -6.26 -16.04 0.77
C LEU A 64 -6.29 -17.21 -0.22
N LYS A 65 -5.42 -17.15 -1.23
CA LYS A 65 -5.35 -18.18 -2.25
C LYS A 65 -4.92 -19.55 -1.68
N ALA A 66 -4.04 -19.53 -0.70
CA ALA A 66 -3.61 -20.75 -0.03
C ALA A 66 -4.74 -21.39 0.78
N GLU A 67 -5.60 -20.57 1.39
CA GLU A 67 -6.74 -21.04 2.17
C GLU A 67 -7.94 -21.40 1.30
N GLN A 68 -8.14 -20.67 0.20
CA GLN A 68 -9.27 -20.84 -0.71
C GLN A 68 -8.77 -20.75 -2.14
N GLN A 69 -8.43 -21.88 -2.72
CA GLN A 69 -7.81 -21.95 -4.04
C GLN A 69 -8.64 -21.31 -5.14
N GLU A 70 -9.97 -21.33 -5.01
CA GLU A 70 -10.88 -20.75 -6.00
C GLU A 70 -11.17 -19.26 -5.78
N ALA A 71 -10.61 -18.68 -4.73
CA ALA A 71 -10.88 -17.28 -4.42
C ALA A 71 -10.31 -16.36 -5.50
N GLU A 72 -11.06 -15.31 -5.81
CA GLU A 72 -10.58 -14.24 -6.68
C GLU A 72 -9.65 -13.34 -5.87
N THR A 73 -8.52 -12.99 -6.47
CA THR A 73 -7.54 -12.11 -5.83
C THR A 73 -7.35 -10.86 -6.67
N PHE A 74 -7.35 -9.71 -5.98
CA PHE A 74 -7.14 -8.44 -6.64
C PHE A 74 -6.39 -7.46 -5.74
N ILE A 75 -5.69 -6.53 -6.38
CA ILE A 75 -5.10 -5.36 -5.74
C ILE A 75 -5.46 -4.16 -6.59
N ARG A 76 -6.00 -3.13 -5.98
CA ARG A 76 -6.29 -1.87 -6.65
C ARG A 76 -5.59 -0.76 -5.90
N ILE A 77 -4.79 0.02 -6.63
CA ILE A 77 -4.07 1.13 -6.04
C ILE A 77 -4.46 2.41 -6.78
N SER A 78 -4.73 3.47 -6.01
CA SER A 78 -5.21 4.72 -6.57
C SER A 78 -4.67 5.90 -5.76
N SER A 79 -4.80 7.08 -6.30
CA SER A 79 -4.44 8.31 -5.63
C SER A 79 -5.45 9.40 -5.91
N PHE A 80 -5.54 10.36 -5.01
CA PHE A 80 -6.34 11.55 -5.22
C PHE A 80 -5.82 12.67 -4.33
N THR A 81 -6.18 13.90 -4.67
CA THR A 81 -5.82 15.10 -3.90
C THR A 81 -7.08 15.76 -3.37
N ARG A 82 -7.04 16.16 -2.12
CA ARG A 82 -8.10 16.96 -1.52
C ARG A 82 -7.45 18.12 -0.78
N GLY A 83 -7.64 19.33 -1.30
CA GLY A 83 -6.93 20.48 -0.78
C GLY A 83 -5.43 20.32 -0.97
N LYS A 84 -4.69 20.40 0.12
CA LYS A 84 -3.22 20.22 0.10
C LYS A 84 -2.81 18.81 0.45
N MET A 85 -3.78 17.92 0.68
CA MET A 85 -3.48 16.54 1.07
C MET A 85 -3.53 15.62 -0.12
N PHE A 86 -2.50 14.80 -0.25
CA PHE A 86 -2.38 13.76 -1.26
C PHE A 86 -2.63 12.40 -0.60
N PHE A 87 -3.48 11.60 -1.24
CA PHE A 87 -3.87 10.29 -0.72
C PHE A 87 -3.43 9.19 -1.67
N ILE A 88 -2.91 8.12 -1.09
CA ILE A 88 -2.70 6.85 -1.81
C ILE A 88 -3.53 5.81 -1.10
N GLU A 89 -4.37 5.10 -1.85
CA GLU A 89 -5.22 4.05 -1.32
C GLU A 89 -4.90 2.72 -1.99
N VAL A 90 -4.77 1.68 -1.19
CA VAL A 90 -4.51 0.34 -1.69
C VAL A 90 -5.58 -0.60 -1.14
N GLU A 91 -6.39 -1.15 -2.05
CA GLU A 91 -7.40 -2.16 -1.71
C GLU A 91 -6.90 -3.52 -2.16
N ASN A 92 -7.17 -4.53 -1.36
CA ASN A 92 -6.85 -5.88 -1.75
C ASN A 92 -7.85 -6.87 -1.16
N SER A 93 -8.03 -7.98 -1.85
CA SER A 93 -8.75 -9.10 -1.30
C SER A 93 -7.93 -9.75 -0.19
N PHE A 94 -8.61 -10.29 0.81
CA PHE A 94 -7.95 -11.00 1.92
C PHE A 94 -8.94 -12.00 2.51
N ASN A 95 -8.50 -12.78 3.51
CA ASN A 95 -9.30 -13.87 4.06
C ASN A 95 -10.40 -13.42 5.02
N GLY A 96 -10.55 -12.14 5.27
CA GLY A 96 -11.56 -11.60 6.16
C GLY A 96 -11.16 -11.61 7.63
N LYS A 97 -9.99 -12.12 7.96
CA LYS A 97 -9.54 -12.24 9.34
C LYS A 97 -8.57 -11.12 9.68
N VAL A 98 -8.98 -10.27 10.60
CA VAL A 98 -8.15 -9.17 11.09
C VAL A 98 -7.82 -9.42 12.55
N ARG A 99 -6.52 -9.33 12.88
CA ARG A 99 -6.05 -9.43 14.25
C ARG A 99 -5.36 -8.14 14.60
N ARG A 100 -5.68 -7.59 15.77
CA ARG A 100 -5.01 -6.40 16.27
C ARG A 100 -4.17 -6.76 17.48
N LYS A 101 -2.98 -6.23 17.49
CA LYS A 101 -2.17 -6.24 18.69
C LYS A 101 -2.79 -5.24 19.65
N LYS A 102 -2.82 -5.55 20.92
CA LYS A 102 -3.36 -4.66 21.94
C LYS A 102 -2.72 -3.28 21.82
N GLN A 103 -3.53 -2.24 21.75
CA GLN A 103 -3.11 -0.85 21.64
C GLN A 103 -2.35 -0.52 20.33
N SER A 104 -2.40 -1.38 19.34
CA SER A 104 -1.81 -1.12 18.04
C SER A 104 -2.87 -0.58 17.08
N GLU A 105 -2.46 0.36 16.22
CA GLU A 105 -3.32 0.90 15.18
C GLU A 105 -3.40 -0.02 13.97
N PHE A 106 -2.41 -0.90 13.80
CA PHE A 106 -2.31 -1.74 12.63
C PHE A 106 -2.70 -3.18 12.92
N PRO A 107 -3.29 -3.88 11.94
CA PRO A 107 -3.56 -5.30 12.09
C PRO A 107 -2.24 -6.07 12.17
N VAL A 108 -2.26 -7.16 12.91
CA VAL A 108 -1.13 -8.07 13.00
C VAL A 108 -1.30 -9.13 11.93
N THR A 109 -0.26 -9.39 11.16
CA THR A 109 -0.31 -10.46 10.17
C THR A 109 -0.34 -11.80 10.88
N GLU A 110 -0.94 -12.80 10.24
CA GLU A 110 -1.03 -14.15 10.81
C GLU A 110 0.23 -14.98 10.56
N LYS A 111 1.18 -14.44 9.83
CA LYS A 111 2.41 -15.13 9.56
C LYS A 111 3.30 -15.20 10.78
N SER A 112 4.07 -16.28 10.86
CA SER A 112 5.09 -16.43 11.90
C SER A 112 6.16 -15.36 11.78
N ASP A 113 6.44 -14.87 10.55
CA ASP A 113 7.38 -13.79 10.31
C ASP A 113 6.64 -12.45 10.24
N ASN A 114 6.03 -12.08 11.34
CA ASN A 114 5.28 -10.83 11.45
C ASN A 114 6.19 -9.60 11.48
N ARG A 115 7.45 -9.79 11.81
CA ARG A 115 8.37 -8.67 12.00
C ARG A 115 8.54 -7.85 10.73
N ALA A 116 8.75 -8.51 9.59
CA ALA A 116 8.94 -7.82 8.32
C ALA A 116 7.67 -7.05 7.91
N HIS A 117 6.50 -7.68 8.05
CA HIS A 117 5.23 -7.05 7.69
C HIS A 117 4.85 -5.92 8.65
N GLY A 118 5.08 -6.13 9.95
CA GLY A 118 4.87 -5.08 10.94
C GLY A 118 5.75 -3.87 10.69
N MET A 119 6.99 -4.11 10.28
CA MET A 119 7.93 -3.05 9.93
C MET A 119 7.50 -2.32 8.67
N GLY A 120 6.94 -3.04 7.69
CA GLY A 120 6.44 -2.42 6.46
C GLY A 120 5.37 -1.38 6.73
N LEU A 121 4.37 -1.72 7.54
CA LEU A 121 3.31 -0.79 7.92
C LEU A 121 3.85 0.36 8.77
N ALA A 122 4.77 0.07 9.68
CA ALA A 122 5.42 1.10 10.48
C ALA A 122 6.23 2.07 9.61
N ASN A 123 6.89 1.56 8.57
CA ASN A 123 7.63 2.40 7.63
C ASN A 123 6.69 3.32 6.85
N ILE A 124 5.53 2.82 6.43
CA ILE A 124 4.53 3.65 5.75
C ILE A 124 4.08 4.77 6.68
N LYS A 125 3.74 4.43 7.91
CA LYS A 125 3.29 5.42 8.90
C LYS A 125 4.35 6.47 9.16
N HIS A 126 5.59 6.03 9.40
CA HIS A 126 6.71 6.94 9.64
C HIS A 126 6.91 7.89 8.47
N THR A 127 6.85 7.36 7.24
CA THR A 127 7.01 8.18 6.03
C THR A 127 5.87 9.19 5.89
N ALA A 128 4.63 8.76 6.11
CA ALA A 128 3.49 9.67 6.04
C ALA A 128 3.61 10.80 7.07
N GLU A 129 4.10 10.49 8.26
CA GLU A 129 4.28 11.48 9.32
C GLU A 129 5.33 12.53 8.99
N LYS A 130 6.32 12.20 8.17
CA LYS A 130 7.28 13.18 7.65
C LYS A 130 6.59 14.29 6.86
N TYR A 131 5.46 14.00 6.26
CA TYR A 131 4.67 14.94 5.47
C TYR A 131 3.40 15.36 6.21
N HIS A 132 3.44 15.35 7.53
CA HIS A 132 2.35 15.78 8.41
C HIS A 132 1.04 15.03 8.13
N GLY A 133 1.16 13.78 7.74
CA GLY A 133 0.02 12.93 7.43
C GLY A 133 -0.07 11.74 8.35
N GLY A 134 -0.72 10.72 7.86
CA GLY A 134 -0.95 9.52 8.64
C GLY A 134 -1.46 8.38 7.78
N VAL A 135 -1.84 7.31 8.45
CA VAL A 135 -2.30 6.09 7.81
C VAL A 135 -3.59 5.65 8.50
N ASP A 136 -4.54 5.19 7.70
CA ASP A 136 -5.76 4.60 8.20
C ASP A 136 -6.04 3.31 7.43
N TRP A 137 -6.90 2.46 7.96
CA TRP A 137 -7.26 1.23 7.27
C TRP A 137 -8.68 0.82 7.62
N THR A 138 -9.31 0.11 6.69
CA THR A 138 -10.63 -0.49 6.89
C THR A 138 -10.60 -1.93 6.41
N ALA A 139 -11.45 -2.74 7.00
CA ALA A 139 -11.63 -4.12 6.58
C ALA A 139 -13.11 -4.42 6.59
N GLU A 140 -13.69 -4.65 5.42
CA GLU A 140 -15.09 -4.98 5.24
C GLU A 140 -15.21 -6.27 4.46
N GLY A 141 -15.82 -7.28 5.10
CA GLY A 141 -15.91 -8.60 4.48
C GLY A 141 -14.53 -9.14 4.17
N LYS A 142 -14.25 -9.35 2.89
CA LYS A 142 -12.97 -9.86 2.42
C LYS A 142 -12.19 -8.82 1.62
N VAL A 143 -12.42 -7.55 1.90
CA VAL A 143 -11.69 -6.45 1.27
C VAL A 143 -11.01 -5.62 2.35
N PHE A 144 -9.71 -5.46 2.21
CA PHE A 144 -8.89 -4.64 3.10
C PHE A 144 -8.45 -3.39 2.33
N MET A 145 -8.56 -2.22 2.96
CA MET A 145 -8.09 -0.98 2.34
C MET A 145 -7.16 -0.24 3.29
N LEU A 146 -6.00 0.13 2.76
CA LEU A 146 -5.04 0.99 3.43
C LEU A 146 -5.09 2.36 2.78
N SER A 147 -5.19 3.42 3.58
CA SER A 147 -5.20 4.79 3.10
C SER A 147 -4.03 5.54 3.71
N VAL A 148 -3.20 6.13 2.87
CA VAL A 148 -2.03 6.89 3.29
C VAL A 148 -2.25 8.34 2.88
N MET A 149 -2.13 9.25 3.84
CA MET A 149 -2.36 10.67 3.63
C MET A 149 -1.07 11.43 3.89
N MET A 150 -0.73 12.34 2.99
CA MET A 150 0.47 13.18 3.10
C MET A 150 0.16 14.58 2.63
N LYS A 151 0.73 15.57 3.32
CA LYS A 151 0.62 16.93 2.87
C LYS A 151 1.56 17.15 1.69
N ASN A 152 1.01 17.58 0.58
CA ASN A 152 1.78 17.84 -0.65
C ASN A 152 1.93 19.35 -0.82
N GLU A 153 2.91 19.91 -0.12
CA GLU A 153 3.13 21.34 -0.06
C GLU A 153 4.61 21.63 -0.17
N ARG A 154 4.94 22.73 -0.85
CA ARG A 154 6.31 23.15 -1.05
C ARG A 154 7.03 23.32 0.28
N GLY A 155 8.24 22.77 0.40
CA GLY A 155 9.06 22.89 1.59
C GLY A 155 8.91 21.73 2.57
N MET A 156 7.91 20.87 2.40
CA MET A 156 7.71 19.72 3.29
C MET A 156 8.85 18.73 3.25
N GLU A 157 9.45 18.56 2.07
CA GLU A 157 10.55 17.62 1.86
C GLU A 157 11.81 17.98 2.64
N ASN A 158 11.89 19.22 3.14
CA ASN A 158 13.03 19.70 3.91
C ASN A 158 12.79 19.68 5.42
N GLU A 159 11.62 19.27 5.86
CA GLU A 159 11.26 19.22 7.27
C GLU A 159 11.45 17.79 7.80
N CYS A 160 12.62 17.51 8.32
CA CYS A 160 12.94 16.19 8.86
C CYS A 160 13.17 16.23 10.36
#